data_7e6f23fb0a2c395728d6fe530aaf0c37
#
_entry.id   7e6f23fb0a2c395728d6fe530aaf0c37
#
_cell.length_a   1.000
_cell.length_b   1.000
_cell.length_c   1.000
_cell.angle_alpha   90.00
_cell.angle_beta   90.00
_cell.angle_gamma   90.00
#
_symmetry.space_group_name_H-M   'P 1'
#
loop_
_entity.id
_entity.type
_entity.pdbx_description
1 polymer ?
#
loop_
_entity_poly.entity_id
_entity_poly.type
_entity_poly.pdbx_seq_one_letter_code
_entity_poly.pdbx_strand_id
1 'polypeptide(L)'
;MHDGPARQGKHQGIETPNILKINMERLVPDEPMPYDVPHELAEWSVQNTIHKAKHEDTDQMAVIHGSKYKDLRLECAEALEKIGYRLFLVANPEELLKRPRDLLEIIVSLRKAMNPNSALYFSFVELNFIPLLVYLGVDLFSQTGADFYAQLGVITTPHRNYDLKKYPLYDLTFEELKQYNRNSLDFVLREARAHIQNGTLRNLVEERCCSSPETMSALRILDRDYQEFLDSYTPLY
;
A
#
# COMPACT_ATOMS: atom_id res chain seq x y z
N MET A 1 -10.38 -20.88 4.97
CA MET A 1 -9.23 -20.10 4.51
C MET A 1 -9.65 -18.64 4.56
N HIS A 2 -8.83 -17.74 5.11
CA HIS A 2 -9.21 -16.35 5.33
C HIS A 2 -8.80 -15.52 4.12
N ASP A 3 -9.70 -14.64 3.63
CA ASP A 3 -9.37 -13.67 2.57
C ASP A 3 -9.03 -12.29 3.14
N GLY A 4 -9.00 -12.14 4.47
CA GLY A 4 -8.70 -10.91 5.17
C GLY A 4 -9.68 -9.78 4.82
N PRO A 5 -9.33 -8.50 5.06
CA PRO A 5 -10.15 -7.35 4.68
C PRO A 5 -10.04 -6.96 3.20
N ALA A 6 -9.45 -7.82 2.37
CA ALA A 6 -9.36 -7.61 0.94
C ALA A 6 -10.77 -7.47 0.34
N ARG A 7 -10.93 -6.45 -0.47
CA ARG A 7 -12.22 -6.14 -1.06
C ARG A 7 -12.09 -5.73 -2.52
N GLN A 8 -13.11 -6.05 -3.27
CA GLN A 8 -13.30 -5.53 -4.62
C GLN A 8 -14.50 -4.58 -4.59
N GLY A 9 -14.29 -3.38 -5.10
CA GLY A 9 -15.31 -2.34 -5.10
C GLY A 9 -14.98 -1.24 -6.08
N LYS A 10 -15.55 -0.05 -5.86
CA LYS A 10 -15.24 1.15 -6.65
C LYS A 10 -14.97 2.32 -5.71
N HIS A 11 -13.88 3.03 -5.95
CA HIS A 11 -13.58 4.30 -5.33
C HIS A 11 -13.46 5.38 -6.40
N GLN A 12 -14.31 6.41 -6.35
CA GLN A 12 -14.39 7.47 -7.38
C GLN A 12 -14.46 6.92 -8.83
N GLY A 13 -15.21 5.83 -9.04
CA GLY A 13 -15.36 5.18 -10.35
C GLY A 13 -14.24 4.21 -10.76
N ILE A 14 -13.16 4.12 -9.97
CA ILE A 14 -12.04 3.19 -10.20
C ILE A 14 -12.32 1.90 -9.46
N GLU A 15 -12.26 0.76 -10.15
CA GLU A 15 -12.32 -0.56 -9.52
C GLU A 15 -11.10 -0.77 -8.62
N THR A 16 -11.30 -1.37 -7.44
CA THR A 16 -10.22 -1.68 -6.49
C THR A 16 -10.08 -3.20 -6.31
N PRO A 17 -8.88 -3.72 -6.00
CA PRO A 17 -7.57 -3.04 -6.02
C PRO A 17 -7.12 -2.66 -7.43
N ASN A 18 -6.50 -1.48 -7.59
CA ASN A 18 -6.08 -0.98 -8.91
C ASN A 18 -4.94 0.05 -8.82
N ILE A 19 -4.49 0.47 -10.00
CA ILE A 19 -3.56 1.59 -10.15
C ILE A 19 -4.36 2.90 -10.12
N LEU A 20 -3.93 3.83 -9.28
CA LEU A 20 -4.37 5.20 -9.32
C LEU A 20 -3.22 6.09 -9.80
N LYS A 21 -3.42 6.76 -10.94
CA LYS A 21 -2.50 7.80 -11.40
C LYS A 21 -2.82 9.09 -10.67
N ILE A 22 -1.86 9.56 -9.88
CA ILE A 22 -2.02 10.81 -9.14
C ILE A 22 -1.42 11.96 -9.96
N ASN A 23 -2.19 13.04 -10.08
CA ASN A 23 -1.65 14.36 -10.37
C ASN A 23 -1.34 15.03 -9.02
N MET A 24 -0.17 15.65 -8.89
CA MET A 24 0.26 16.35 -7.66
C MET A 24 -0.76 17.44 -7.22
N GLU A 25 -1.51 18.01 -8.15
CA GLU A 25 -2.60 18.96 -7.85
C GLU A 25 -3.78 18.36 -7.08
N ARG A 26 -3.88 17.02 -7.04
CA ARG A 26 -4.90 16.27 -6.28
C ARG A 26 -4.42 15.80 -4.92
N LEU A 27 -3.21 16.15 -4.54
CA LEU A 27 -2.67 15.84 -3.23
C LEU A 27 -2.90 17.04 -2.31
N VAL A 28 -3.50 16.79 -1.16
CA VAL A 28 -3.68 17.81 -0.12
C VAL A 28 -2.30 18.25 0.38
N PRO A 29 -2.05 19.56 0.53
CA PRO A 29 -0.82 20.04 1.14
C PRO A 29 -0.59 19.42 2.52
N ASP A 30 0.59 18.85 2.71
CA ASP A 30 0.95 18.12 3.92
C ASP A 30 2.26 18.65 4.54
N GLU A 31 2.74 17.99 5.58
CA GLU A 31 4.05 18.26 6.20
C GLU A 31 4.89 16.98 6.20
N PRO A 32 5.66 16.72 5.12
CA PRO A 32 6.42 15.48 4.99
C PRO A 32 7.46 15.32 6.09
N MET A 33 7.56 14.12 6.65
CA MET A 33 8.51 13.80 7.72
C MET A 33 9.19 12.44 7.43
N PRO A 34 10.49 12.30 7.68
CA PRO A 34 11.18 11.03 7.62
C PRO A 34 10.57 10.00 8.58
N TYR A 35 10.78 8.72 8.27
CA TYR A 35 10.23 7.62 9.07
C TYR A 35 10.78 7.58 10.49
N ASP A 36 12.10 7.73 10.65
CA ASP A 36 12.78 7.65 11.94
C ASP A 36 13.15 9.04 12.47
N VAL A 37 12.21 9.63 13.19
CA VAL A 37 12.36 10.93 13.84
C VAL A 37 11.86 10.85 15.30
N PRO A 38 12.23 11.80 16.17
CA PRO A 38 11.63 11.93 17.49
C PRO A 38 10.11 12.12 17.45
N HIS A 39 9.41 11.67 18.50
CA HIS A 39 7.95 11.71 18.58
C HIS A 39 7.39 13.12 18.38
N GLU A 40 8.00 14.11 19.00
CA GLU A 40 7.57 15.51 18.95
C GLU A 40 7.59 16.09 17.54
N LEU A 41 8.56 15.68 16.72
CA LEU A 41 8.63 16.10 15.31
C LEU A 41 7.57 15.40 14.47
N ALA A 42 7.32 14.11 14.72
CA ALA A 42 6.25 13.38 14.07
C ALA A 42 4.88 13.95 14.41
N GLU A 43 4.64 14.28 15.68
CA GLU A 43 3.42 14.92 16.17
C GLU A 43 3.22 16.29 15.52
N TRP A 44 4.27 17.13 15.48
CA TRP A 44 4.23 18.41 14.79
C TRP A 44 3.84 18.28 13.32
N SER A 45 4.40 17.31 12.61
CA SER A 45 4.05 17.00 11.21
C SER A 45 2.57 16.63 11.06
N VAL A 46 2.05 15.79 11.95
CA VAL A 46 0.65 15.38 11.97
C VAL A 46 -0.27 16.58 12.16
N GLN A 47 0.00 17.41 13.18
CA GLN A 47 -0.82 18.58 13.51
C GLN A 47 -0.84 19.61 12.35
N ASN A 48 0.32 19.85 11.71
CA ASN A 48 0.38 20.76 10.55
C ASN A 48 -0.32 20.19 9.33
N THR A 49 -0.20 18.88 9.07
CA THR A 49 -0.94 18.21 7.99
C THR A 49 -2.44 18.33 8.18
N ILE A 50 -2.95 18.05 9.39
CA ILE A 50 -4.37 18.21 9.72
C ILE A 50 -4.81 19.68 9.59
N HIS A 51 -3.97 20.64 10.02
CA HIS A 51 -4.30 22.05 9.92
C HIS A 51 -4.44 22.50 8.45
N LYS A 52 -3.49 22.14 7.59
CA LYS A 52 -3.53 22.44 6.16
C LYS A 52 -4.76 21.82 5.49
N ALA A 53 -5.07 20.56 5.80
CA ALA A 53 -6.18 19.82 5.22
C ALA A 53 -7.57 20.42 5.49
N LYS A 54 -7.75 21.23 6.54
CA LYS A 54 -9.03 21.88 6.87
C LYS A 54 -9.53 22.87 5.83
N HIS A 55 -8.64 23.34 4.96
CA HIS A 55 -8.93 24.40 3.99
C HIS A 55 -8.95 23.90 2.53
N GLU A 56 -8.76 22.59 2.33
CA GLU A 56 -8.66 21.95 1.03
C GLU A 56 -9.91 21.13 0.70
N ASP A 57 -10.05 20.78 -0.59
CA ASP A 57 -11.16 19.98 -1.08
C ASP A 57 -11.03 18.52 -0.61
N THR A 58 -12.09 17.99 -0.02
CA THR A 58 -12.13 16.61 0.51
C THR A 58 -12.20 15.54 -0.57
N ASP A 59 -12.42 15.89 -1.83
CA ASP A 59 -12.31 14.97 -2.98
C ASP A 59 -10.84 14.69 -3.37
N GLN A 60 -9.89 15.43 -2.81
CA GLN A 60 -8.47 15.21 -2.97
C GLN A 60 -7.97 14.04 -2.08
N MET A 61 -6.71 13.64 -2.30
CA MET A 61 -6.03 12.63 -1.49
C MET A 61 -5.30 13.28 -0.32
N ALA A 62 -5.63 12.88 0.90
CA ALA A 62 -4.92 13.29 2.11
C ALA A 62 -3.79 12.30 2.44
N VAL A 63 -2.75 12.78 3.14
CA VAL A 63 -1.59 11.97 3.53
C VAL A 63 -1.66 11.61 5.00
N ILE A 64 -1.60 10.33 5.34
CA ILE A 64 -1.50 9.85 6.72
C ILE A 64 -0.04 9.88 7.14
N HIS A 65 0.33 10.91 7.90
CA HIS A 65 1.62 11.03 8.57
C HIS A 65 1.62 10.42 9.97
N GLY A 66 2.78 10.38 10.61
CA GLY A 66 3.01 9.85 11.97
C GLY A 66 4.31 9.05 12.07
N SER A 67 5.16 9.08 11.00
CA SER A 67 6.48 8.43 11.00
C SER A 67 6.38 6.96 11.42
N LYS A 68 7.15 6.48 12.40
CA LYS A 68 7.09 5.13 12.95
C LYS A 68 6.02 4.92 14.04
N TYR A 69 5.31 5.98 14.44
CA TYR A 69 4.39 5.96 15.58
C TYR A 69 2.97 5.64 15.14
N LYS A 70 2.47 4.50 15.57
CA LYS A 70 1.13 4.01 15.24
C LYS A 70 0.03 4.94 15.75
N ASP A 71 0.15 5.40 16.97
CA ASP A 71 -0.79 6.33 17.62
C ASP A 71 -0.98 7.61 16.82
N LEU A 72 0.12 8.23 16.39
CA LEU A 72 0.10 9.43 15.55
C LEU A 72 -0.51 9.17 14.16
N ARG A 73 -0.27 7.99 13.57
CA ARG A 73 -0.91 7.63 12.29
C ARG A 73 -2.41 7.45 12.42
N LEU A 74 -2.87 6.86 13.53
CA LEU A 74 -4.30 6.73 13.83
C LEU A 74 -4.94 8.10 14.07
N GLU A 75 -4.31 8.95 14.89
CA GLU A 75 -4.77 10.31 15.12
C GLU A 75 -4.90 11.09 13.80
N CYS A 76 -3.88 11.02 12.93
CA CYS A 76 -3.88 11.67 11.63
C CYS A 76 -5.05 11.18 10.76
N ALA A 77 -5.21 9.86 10.63
CA ALA A 77 -6.26 9.25 9.82
C ALA A 77 -7.66 9.62 10.32
N GLU A 78 -7.92 9.48 11.63
CA GLU A 78 -9.20 9.83 12.23
C GLU A 78 -9.56 11.31 12.09
N ALA A 79 -8.58 12.20 12.27
CA ALA A 79 -8.80 13.63 12.12
C ALA A 79 -9.13 14.01 10.66
N LEU A 80 -8.41 13.44 9.69
CA LEU A 80 -8.67 13.65 8.27
C LEU A 80 -10.02 13.05 7.84
N GLU A 81 -10.41 11.88 8.36
CA GLU A 81 -11.75 11.32 8.11
C GLU A 81 -12.88 12.19 8.68
N LYS A 82 -12.68 12.79 9.86
CA LYS A 82 -13.64 13.74 10.48
C LYS A 82 -13.81 15.01 9.65
N ILE A 83 -12.76 15.47 8.95
CA ILE A 83 -12.85 16.59 7.99
C ILE A 83 -13.70 16.20 6.77
N GLY A 84 -13.68 14.92 6.36
CA GLY A 84 -14.47 14.40 5.24
C GLY A 84 -13.68 13.61 4.20
N TYR A 85 -12.36 13.53 4.33
CA TYR A 85 -11.53 12.77 3.39
C TYR A 85 -11.88 11.28 3.38
N ARG A 86 -11.72 10.64 2.21
CA ARG A 86 -11.97 9.21 2.00
C ARG A 86 -10.88 8.51 1.18
N LEU A 87 -9.90 9.26 0.70
CA LEU A 87 -8.76 8.73 -0.05
C LEU A 87 -7.47 9.12 0.65
N PHE A 88 -6.68 8.12 1.05
CA PHE A 88 -5.53 8.32 1.94
C PHE A 88 -4.26 7.69 1.39
N LEU A 89 -3.21 8.50 1.24
CA LEU A 89 -1.85 8.04 1.00
C LEU A 89 -1.19 7.68 2.33
N VAL A 90 -0.63 6.48 2.43
CA VAL A 90 0.20 6.07 3.58
C VAL A 90 1.61 6.61 3.39
N ALA A 91 2.06 7.51 4.26
CA ALA A 91 3.40 8.08 4.20
C ALA A 91 4.50 7.04 4.51
N ASN A 92 5.70 7.25 3.96
CA ASN A 92 6.90 6.42 4.14
C ASN A 92 6.72 4.94 3.73
N PRO A 93 6.12 4.63 2.57
CA PRO A 93 5.81 3.26 2.18
C PRO A 93 7.06 2.38 2.05
N GLU A 94 8.17 2.92 1.50
CA GLU A 94 9.43 2.20 1.30
C GLU A 94 10.05 1.73 2.62
N GLU A 95 9.96 2.54 3.67
CA GLU A 95 10.47 2.19 4.99
C GLU A 95 9.59 1.14 5.68
N LEU A 96 8.28 1.18 5.46
CA LEU A 96 7.35 0.18 5.97
C LEU A 96 7.61 -1.20 5.35
N LEU A 97 7.87 -1.27 4.03
CA LEU A 97 8.17 -2.55 3.35
C LEU A 97 9.43 -3.23 3.90
N LYS A 98 10.41 -2.46 4.38
CA LYS A 98 11.63 -2.98 5.04
C LYS A 98 11.39 -3.46 6.48
N ARG A 99 10.25 -3.11 7.09
CA ARG A 99 9.92 -3.36 8.49
C ARG A 99 8.59 -4.12 8.64
N PRO A 100 8.59 -5.43 8.44
CA PRO A 100 7.36 -6.24 8.39
C PRO A 100 6.45 -6.07 9.61
N ARG A 101 7.03 -5.91 10.81
CA ARG A 101 6.27 -5.70 12.05
C ARG A 101 5.54 -4.36 12.05
N ASP A 102 6.24 -3.28 11.69
CA ASP A 102 5.67 -1.93 11.67
C ASP A 102 4.62 -1.81 10.55
N LEU A 103 4.90 -2.43 9.38
CA LEU A 103 3.94 -2.50 8.27
C LEU A 103 2.60 -3.09 8.73
N LEU A 104 2.65 -4.25 9.39
CA LEU A 104 1.44 -4.92 9.86
C LEU A 104 0.76 -4.12 10.96
N GLU A 105 1.50 -3.65 11.96
CA GLU A 105 0.95 -2.88 13.06
C GLU A 105 0.21 -1.63 12.57
N ILE A 106 0.80 -0.90 11.63
CA ILE A 106 0.23 0.33 11.09
C ILE A 106 -0.98 0.01 10.19
N ILE A 107 -0.83 -0.85 9.18
CA ILE A 107 -1.92 -1.09 8.21
C ILE A 107 -3.12 -1.76 8.88
N VAL A 108 -2.90 -2.76 9.73
CA VAL A 108 -3.99 -3.43 10.47
C VAL A 108 -4.71 -2.44 11.39
N SER A 109 -3.96 -1.59 12.11
CA SER A 109 -4.56 -0.59 13.00
C SER A 109 -5.37 0.45 12.23
N LEU A 110 -4.86 0.94 11.10
CA LEU A 110 -5.60 1.84 10.22
C LEU A 110 -6.89 1.18 9.71
N ARG A 111 -6.84 -0.06 9.23
CA ARG A 111 -8.03 -0.76 8.73
C ARG A 111 -9.07 -1.03 9.81
N LYS A 112 -8.66 -1.29 11.05
CA LYS A 112 -9.57 -1.45 12.19
C LYS A 112 -10.27 -0.14 12.58
N ALA A 113 -9.58 1.00 12.48
CA ALA A 113 -10.09 2.30 12.93
C ALA A 113 -10.87 3.06 11.84
N MET A 114 -10.46 2.92 10.58
CA MET A 114 -10.99 3.71 9.48
C MET A 114 -12.35 3.23 8.99
N ASN A 115 -13.10 4.18 8.41
CA ASN A 115 -14.36 3.88 7.73
C ASN A 115 -14.13 2.86 6.60
N PRO A 116 -14.99 1.82 6.48
CA PRO A 116 -14.89 0.86 5.39
C PRO A 116 -14.93 1.48 3.98
N ASN A 117 -15.53 2.65 3.80
CA ASN A 117 -15.58 3.37 2.52
C ASN A 117 -14.32 4.20 2.24
N SER A 118 -13.39 4.28 3.18
CA SER A 118 -12.11 4.97 2.98
C SER A 118 -11.12 4.07 2.26
N ALA A 119 -10.48 4.59 1.21
CA ALA A 119 -9.48 3.88 0.41
C ALA A 119 -8.06 4.21 0.89
N LEU A 120 -7.22 3.17 1.03
CA LEU A 120 -5.79 3.31 1.27
C LEU A 120 -5.00 3.20 -0.02
N TYR A 121 -4.13 4.18 -0.24
CA TYR A 121 -3.22 4.24 -1.37
C TYR A 121 -1.76 4.06 -0.92
N PHE A 122 -1.05 3.19 -1.63
CA PHE A 122 0.36 2.90 -1.39
C PHE A 122 1.19 3.39 -2.58
N SER A 123 1.98 4.46 -2.37
CA SER A 123 2.65 5.19 -3.46
C SER A 123 3.88 4.50 -4.03
N PHE A 124 4.50 3.59 -3.28
CA PHE A 124 5.65 2.81 -3.72
C PHE A 124 5.52 1.37 -3.22
N VAL A 125 5.67 0.40 -4.12
CA VAL A 125 5.54 -1.02 -3.78
C VAL A 125 6.37 -1.89 -4.70
N GLU A 126 6.94 -2.96 -4.16
CA GLU A 126 7.46 -4.09 -4.94
C GLU A 126 6.31 -5.06 -5.24
N LEU A 127 6.32 -5.65 -6.44
CA LEU A 127 5.18 -6.43 -6.95
C LEU A 127 4.82 -7.63 -6.07
N ASN A 128 5.80 -8.27 -5.44
CA ASN A 128 5.60 -9.40 -4.54
C ASN A 128 4.90 -9.01 -3.22
N PHE A 129 4.91 -7.72 -2.83
CA PHE A 129 4.16 -7.24 -1.66
C PHE A 129 2.67 -6.98 -1.96
N ILE A 130 2.31 -6.76 -3.23
CA ILE A 130 0.94 -6.34 -3.60
C ILE A 130 -0.12 -7.32 -3.08
N PRO A 131 -0.01 -8.66 -3.27
CA PRO A 131 -1.02 -9.58 -2.76
C PRO A 131 -1.20 -9.49 -1.24
N LEU A 132 -0.09 -9.34 -0.48
CA LEU A 132 -0.14 -9.17 0.97
C LEU A 132 -0.79 -7.84 1.37
N LEU A 133 -0.45 -6.72 0.71
CA LEU A 133 -1.05 -5.42 0.98
C LEU A 133 -2.55 -5.40 0.64
N VAL A 134 -2.94 -6.01 -0.48
CA VAL A 134 -4.35 -6.20 -0.84
C VAL A 134 -5.07 -7.04 0.22
N TYR A 135 -4.45 -8.11 0.69
CA TYR A 135 -4.96 -8.97 1.75
C TYR A 135 -5.14 -8.22 3.08
N LEU A 136 -4.32 -7.21 3.35
CA LEU A 136 -4.43 -6.30 4.49
C LEU A 136 -5.44 -5.16 4.26
N GLY A 137 -6.04 -5.06 3.08
CA GLY A 137 -7.04 -4.07 2.75
C GLY A 137 -6.51 -2.76 2.13
N VAL A 138 -5.33 -2.78 1.52
CA VAL A 138 -4.86 -1.66 0.68
C VAL A 138 -5.58 -1.73 -0.67
N ASP A 139 -6.12 -0.60 -1.12
CA ASP A 139 -7.03 -0.53 -2.26
C ASP A 139 -6.36 -0.06 -3.55
N LEU A 140 -5.42 0.87 -3.45
CA LEU A 140 -4.88 1.59 -4.61
C LEU A 140 -3.35 1.66 -4.57
N PHE A 141 -2.74 1.62 -5.75
CA PHE A 141 -1.28 1.56 -5.93
C PHE A 141 -0.81 2.52 -7.01
N SER A 142 0.48 2.93 -6.94
CA SER A 142 1.12 3.81 -7.91
C SER A 142 1.91 3.04 -8.96
N GLN A 143 2.06 3.64 -10.15
CA GLN A 143 3.03 3.21 -11.16
C GLN A 143 4.45 3.71 -10.86
N THR A 144 4.65 4.59 -9.88
CA THR A 144 5.93 5.25 -9.61
C THR A 144 7.06 4.24 -9.38
N GLY A 145 6.79 3.15 -8.65
CA GLY A 145 7.77 2.09 -8.43
C GLY A 145 8.22 1.40 -9.72
N ALA A 146 7.29 1.08 -10.62
CA ALA A 146 7.59 0.47 -11.90
C ALA A 146 8.46 1.38 -12.78
N ASP A 147 8.15 2.66 -12.84
CA ASP A 147 8.90 3.67 -13.59
C ASP A 147 10.30 3.90 -12.98
N PHE A 148 10.39 3.97 -11.66
CA PHE A 148 11.65 4.12 -10.93
C PHE A 148 12.60 2.94 -11.18
N TYR A 149 12.12 1.71 -11.07
CA TYR A 149 12.93 0.54 -11.36
C TYR A 149 13.40 0.48 -12.83
N ALA A 150 12.57 0.91 -13.77
CA ALA A 150 12.99 1.01 -15.17
C ALA A 150 14.14 1.99 -15.36
N GLN A 151 14.15 3.15 -14.68
CA GLN A 151 15.26 4.11 -14.70
C GLN A 151 16.57 3.51 -14.16
N LEU A 152 16.49 2.59 -13.22
CA LEU A 152 17.65 1.89 -12.67
C LEU A 152 18.11 0.70 -13.54
N GLY A 153 17.41 0.39 -14.64
CA GLY A 153 17.67 -0.81 -15.47
C GLY A 153 17.26 -2.11 -14.79
N VAL A 154 16.25 -2.04 -13.91
CA VAL A 154 15.73 -3.18 -13.15
C VAL A 154 14.39 -3.62 -13.73
N ILE A 155 14.31 -4.89 -14.10
CA ILE A 155 13.04 -5.52 -14.49
C ILE A 155 12.29 -6.01 -13.25
N THR A 156 11.00 -5.67 -13.17
CA THR A 156 10.12 -6.10 -12.06
C THR A 156 9.24 -7.24 -12.50
N THR A 157 9.22 -8.32 -11.72
CA THR A 157 8.35 -9.47 -11.93
C THR A 157 7.47 -9.72 -10.71
N PRO A 158 6.40 -10.51 -10.81
CA PRO A 158 5.54 -10.82 -9.67
C PRO A 158 6.26 -11.40 -8.45
N HIS A 159 7.45 -12.00 -8.65
CA HIS A 159 8.18 -12.68 -7.59
C HIS A 159 9.37 -11.89 -7.05
N ARG A 160 10.12 -11.18 -7.94
CA ARG A 160 11.31 -10.41 -7.55
C ARG A 160 11.77 -9.49 -8.65
N ASN A 161 12.65 -8.57 -8.29
CA ASN A 161 13.27 -7.64 -9.21
C ASN A 161 14.66 -8.15 -9.64
N TYR A 162 15.05 -7.88 -10.90
CA TYR A 162 16.36 -8.24 -11.43
C TYR A 162 17.03 -7.03 -12.07
N ASP A 163 18.24 -6.73 -11.62
CA ASP A 163 19.13 -5.77 -12.26
C ASP A 163 19.64 -6.37 -13.58
N LEU A 164 19.23 -5.82 -14.73
CA LEU A 164 19.57 -6.36 -16.05
C LEU A 164 21.07 -6.23 -16.38
N LYS A 165 21.83 -5.38 -15.67
CA LYS A 165 23.30 -5.32 -15.81
C LYS A 165 23.97 -6.55 -15.19
N LYS A 166 23.41 -7.08 -14.10
CA LYS A 166 23.92 -8.27 -13.41
C LYS A 166 23.33 -9.56 -13.96
N TYR A 167 22.05 -9.51 -14.33
CA TYR A 167 21.27 -10.64 -14.83
C TYR A 167 20.69 -10.26 -16.19
N PRO A 168 21.39 -10.47 -17.30
CA PRO A 168 20.96 -10.06 -18.64
C PRO A 168 19.85 -10.99 -19.16
N LEU A 169 18.69 -10.97 -18.52
CA LEU A 169 17.51 -11.78 -18.88
C LEU A 169 16.89 -11.34 -20.20
N TYR A 170 16.93 -10.04 -20.47
CA TYR A 170 16.38 -9.40 -21.65
C TYR A 170 17.27 -8.25 -22.10
N ASP A 171 17.30 -8.00 -23.39
CA ASP A 171 17.87 -6.80 -24.01
C ASP A 171 16.72 -5.86 -24.35
N LEU A 172 16.41 -4.94 -23.45
CA LEU A 172 15.30 -4.01 -23.54
C LEU A 172 15.81 -2.56 -23.52
N THR A 173 15.26 -1.74 -24.38
CA THR A 173 15.38 -0.29 -24.26
C THR A 173 14.69 0.20 -22.99
N PHE A 174 14.98 1.44 -22.58
CA PHE A 174 14.34 2.04 -21.40
C PHE A 174 12.80 2.04 -21.52
N GLU A 175 12.26 2.43 -22.67
CA GLU A 175 10.80 2.50 -22.85
C GLU A 175 10.15 1.10 -22.85
N GLU A 176 10.80 0.10 -23.42
CA GLU A 176 10.33 -1.29 -23.37
C GLU A 176 10.36 -1.84 -21.95
N LEU A 177 11.44 -1.57 -21.18
CA LEU A 177 11.55 -1.98 -19.79
C LEU A 177 10.50 -1.30 -18.92
N LYS A 178 10.27 -0.01 -19.11
CA LYS A 178 9.24 0.75 -18.43
C LYS A 178 7.84 0.18 -18.72
N GLN A 179 7.55 -0.11 -19.99
CA GLN A 179 6.28 -0.71 -20.36
C GLN A 179 6.13 -2.13 -19.79
N TYR A 180 7.19 -2.92 -19.80
CA TYR A 180 7.20 -4.26 -19.19
C TYR A 180 6.86 -4.17 -17.69
N ASN A 181 7.53 -3.30 -16.94
CA ASN A 181 7.31 -3.13 -15.51
C ASN A 181 5.87 -2.68 -15.20
N ARG A 182 5.31 -1.77 -16.01
CA ARG A 182 3.91 -1.34 -15.89
C ARG A 182 2.93 -2.46 -16.17
N ASN A 183 3.18 -3.27 -17.19
CA ASN A 183 2.36 -4.45 -17.53
C ASN A 183 2.41 -5.49 -16.40
N SER A 184 3.59 -5.70 -15.79
CA SER A 184 3.75 -6.61 -14.66
C SER A 184 2.93 -6.14 -13.45
N LEU A 185 2.92 -4.84 -13.17
CA LEU A 185 2.08 -4.25 -12.11
C LEU A 185 0.58 -4.46 -12.38
N ASP A 186 0.13 -4.16 -13.61
CA ASP A 186 -1.28 -4.35 -14.00
C ASP A 186 -1.67 -5.84 -13.90
N PHE A 187 -0.79 -6.75 -14.35
CA PHE A 187 -1.02 -8.20 -14.24
C PHE A 187 -1.23 -8.62 -12.78
N VAL A 188 -0.34 -8.24 -11.85
CA VAL A 188 -0.45 -8.62 -10.44
C VAL A 188 -1.74 -8.11 -9.81
N LEU A 189 -2.18 -6.89 -10.16
CA LEU A 189 -3.43 -6.35 -9.66
C LEU A 189 -4.67 -7.05 -10.23
N ARG A 190 -4.65 -7.42 -11.52
CA ARG A 190 -5.71 -8.24 -12.12
C ARG A 190 -5.78 -9.64 -11.50
N GLU A 191 -4.61 -10.24 -11.27
CA GLU A 191 -4.49 -11.53 -10.59
C GLU A 191 -5.07 -11.47 -9.18
N ALA A 192 -4.70 -10.42 -8.40
CA ALA A 192 -5.27 -10.22 -7.06
C ALA A 192 -6.81 -10.10 -7.09
N ARG A 193 -7.38 -9.32 -8.04
CA ARG A 193 -8.84 -9.24 -8.21
C ARG A 193 -9.47 -10.60 -8.53
N ALA A 194 -8.87 -11.37 -9.46
CA ALA A 194 -9.36 -12.70 -9.79
C ALA A 194 -9.35 -13.65 -8.58
N HIS A 195 -8.30 -13.58 -7.76
CA HIS A 195 -8.20 -14.37 -6.54
C HIS A 195 -9.17 -13.92 -5.44
N ILE A 196 -9.51 -12.63 -5.33
CA ILE A 196 -10.59 -12.14 -4.44
C ILE A 196 -11.92 -12.73 -4.91
N GLN A 197 -12.25 -12.65 -6.20
CA GLN A 197 -13.50 -13.18 -6.75
C GLN A 197 -13.66 -14.68 -6.55
N ASN A 198 -12.56 -15.43 -6.60
CA ASN A 198 -12.56 -16.88 -6.45
C ASN A 198 -12.40 -17.36 -4.99
N GLY A 199 -12.27 -16.45 -4.00
CA GLY A 199 -12.01 -16.82 -2.60
C GLY A 199 -10.68 -17.55 -2.40
N THR A 200 -9.66 -17.22 -3.19
CA THR A 200 -8.34 -17.88 -3.17
C THR A 200 -7.18 -16.91 -2.95
N LEU A 201 -7.48 -15.68 -2.50
CA LEU A 201 -6.44 -14.66 -2.31
C LEU A 201 -5.37 -15.11 -1.33
N ARG A 202 -5.75 -15.83 -0.27
CA ARG A 202 -4.79 -16.38 0.69
C ARG A 202 -3.73 -17.26 0.02
N ASN A 203 -4.12 -18.09 -0.96
CA ASN A 203 -3.18 -18.94 -1.69
C ASN A 203 -2.15 -18.10 -2.47
N LEU A 204 -2.62 -17.05 -3.13
CA LEU A 204 -1.74 -16.11 -3.84
C LEU A 204 -0.77 -15.40 -2.88
N VAL A 205 -1.25 -14.99 -1.71
CA VAL A 205 -0.40 -14.36 -0.67
C VAL A 205 0.70 -15.31 -0.22
N GLU A 206 0.38 -16.55 0.09
CA GLU A 206 1.37 -17.57 0.49
C GLU A 206 2.41 -17.79 -0.61
N GLU A 207 1.97 -17.97 -1.85
CA GLU A 207 2.85 -18.14 -3.01
C GLU A 207 3.83 -16.95 -3.15
N ARG A 208 3.33 -15.72 -3.13
CA ARG A 208 4.16 -14.52 -3.32
C ARG A 208 5.06 -14.24 -2.11
N CYS A 209 4.60 -14.51 -0.91
CA CYS A 209 5.39 -14.31 0.30
C CYS A 209 6.62 -15.23 0.38
N CYS A 210 6.64 -16.34 -0.34
CA CYS A 210 7.83 -17.20 -0.45
C CYS A 210 8.99 -16.55 -1.23
N SER A 211 8.75 -15.43 -1.93
CA SER A 211 9.75 -14.80 -2.81
C SER A 211 10.74 -13.90 -2.10
N SER A 212 10.44 -13.40 -0.90
CA SER A 212 11.37 -12.58 -0.11
C SER A 212 11.27 -12.83 1.40
N PRO A 213 12.38 -12.60 2.15
CA PRO A 213 12.37 -12.69 3.61
C PRO A 213 11.40 -11.74 4.29
N GLU A 214 11.25 -10.53 3.73
CA GLU A 214 10.40 -9.46 4.27
C GLU A 214 8.93 -9.86 4.19
N THR A 215 8.46 -10.28 3.02
CA THR A 215 7.08 -10.73 2.82
C THR A 215 6.77 -11.98 3.62
N MET A 216 7.71 -12.94 3.68
CA MET A 216 7.54 -14.15 4.49
C MET A 216 7.49 -13.82 5.99
N SER A 217 8.32 -12.89 6.46
CA SER A 217 8.29 -12.45 7.87
C SER A 217 6.97 -11.76 8.19
N ALA A 218 6.47 -10.90 7.29
CA ALA A 218 5.18 -10.24 7.46
C ALA A 218 4.05 -11.29 7.55
N LEU A 219 4.00 -12.26 6.65
CA LEU A 219 2.96 -13.30 6.67
C LEU A 219 2.99 -14.11 7.96
N ARG A 220 4.17 -14.52 8.44
CA ARG A 220 4.30 -15.26 9.69
C ARG A 220 3.90 -14.47 10.92
N ILE A 221 4.22 -13.18 10.97
CA ILE A 221 3.78 -12.28 12.04
C ILE A 221 2.27 -12.09 11.98
N LEU A 222 1.72 -11.89 10.79
CA LEU A 222 0.28 -11.75 10.58
C LEU A 222 -0.48 -12.98 11.10
N ASP A 223 -0.04 -14.18 10.74
CA ASP A 223 -0.66 -15.43 11.18
C ASP A 223 -0.52 -15.67 12.67
N ARG A 224 0.57 -15.26 13.29
CA ARG A 224 0.80 -15.47 14.71
C ARG A 224 0.07 -14.45 15.59
N ASP A 225 0.12 -13.17 15.21
CA ASP A 225 -0.19 -12.06 16.11
C ASP A 225 -1.53 -11.38 15.76
N TYR A 226 -2.13 -11.65 14.58
CA TYR A 226 -3.29 -10.93 14.06
C TYR A 226 -4.47 -11.83 13.64
N GLN A 227 -4.62 -13.01 14.24
CA GLN A 227 -5.71 -13.95 13.91
C GLN A 227 -7.09 -13.31 14.09
N GLU A 228 -7.31 -12.59 15.19
CA GLU A 228 -8.57 -11.89 15.46
C GLU A 228 -8.94 -10.89 14.35
N PHE A 229 -7.93 -10.19 13.78
CA PHE A 229 -8.15 -9.30 12.64
C PHE A 229 -8.56 -10.08 11.39
N LEU A 230 -7.89 -11.18 11.10
CA LEU A 230 -8.21 -12.02 9.95
C LEU A 230 -9.61 -12.62 10.08
N ASP A 231 -9.97 -13.15 11.26
CA ASP A 231 -11.28 -13.75 11.53
C ASP A 231 -12.40 -12.71 11.41
N SER A 232 -12.17 -11.47 11.86
CA SER A 232 -13.17 -10.40 11.84
C SER A 232 -13.57 -9.95 10.44
N TYR A 233 -12.72 -10.15 9.44
CA TYR A 233 -12.93 -9.70 8.07
C TYR A 233 -13.12 -10.85 7.07
N THR A 234 -13.12 -12.09 7.53
CA THR A 234 -13.40 -13.24 6.67
C THR A 234 -14.90 -13.30 6.36
N PRO A 235 -15.30 -13.33 5.07
CA PRO A 235 -16.69 -13.51 4.70
C PRO A 235 -17.24 -14.82 5.27
N LEU A 236 -18.41 -14.74 5.91
CA LEU A 236 -19.18 -15.93 6.28
C LEU A 236 -19.97 -16.35 5.04
N TYR A 237 -19.64 -17.49 4.48
CA TYR A 237 -20.38 -18.12 3.38
C TYR A 237 -21.45 -19.06 3.92
#